data_e1f5b49a5e2c6fe29a2c987d518bc8a8
#
_entry.id   e1f5b49a5e2c6fe29a2c987d518bc8a8
#
_cell.length_a   1.000
_cell.length_b   1.000
_cell.length_c   1.000
_cell.angle_alpha   90.00
_cell.angle_beta   90.00
_cell.angle_gamma   90.00
#
_symmetry.space_group_name_H-M   'P 1'
#
loop_
_entity.id
_entity.type
_entity.pdbx_description
1 polymer ?
#
loop_
_entity_poly.entity_id
_entity_poly.type
_entity_poly.pdbx_seq_one_letter_code
_entity_poly.pdbx_strand_id
1 'polypeptide(L)' 'MTNQLTVAQLIEILKAVPNQNALVDMAMNQEYQSAVQASDINVYGDLVIIGE' A
#
# COMPACT_ATOMS: atom_id res chain seq x y z
N MET A 1 -1.23 3.91 -20.08
CA MET A 1 -0.24 3.41 -19.16
C MET A 1 -0.75 3.52 -17.77
N THR A 2 -0.60 2.49 -17.03
CA THR A 2 -1.04 2.52 -15.66
C THR A 2 0.14 2.84 -14.77
N ASN A 3 -0.15 3.45 -13.63
CA ASN A 3 0.85 3.72 -12.61
C ASN A 3 0.87 2.62 -11.57
N GLN A 4 0.60 1.41 -12.02
CA GLN A 4 0.54 0.27 -11.13
C GLN A 4 1.90 0.02 -10.50
N LEU A 5 1.89 -0.26 -9.20
CA LEU A 5 3.12 -0.54 -8.49
C LEU A 5 3.67 -1.89 -8.90
N THR A 6 4.97 -1.94 -9.00
CA THR A 6 5.67 -3.21 -9.10
C THR A 6 6.02 -3.69 -7.69
N VAL A 7 6.45 -4.94 -7.59
CA VAL A 7 6.88 -5.47 -6.30
C VAL A 7 8.04 -4.64 -5.76
N ALA A 8 8.99 -4.29 -6.60
CA ALA A 8 10.14 -3.51 -6.15
C ALA A 8 9.71 -2.15 -5.62
N GLN A 9 8.78 -1.52 -6.30
CA GLN A 9 8.30 -0.21 -5.87
C GLN A 9 7.57 -0.30 -4.54
N LEU A 10 6.75 -1.32 -4.37
CA LEU A 10 6.02 -1.51 -3.13
C LEU A 10 6.98 -1.74 -1.97
N ILE A 11 8.01 -2.54 -2.19
CA ILE A 11 9.01 -2.79 -1.16
C ILE A 11 9.64 -1.47 -0.72
N GLU A 12 10.01 -0.62 -1.68
CA GLU A 12 10.64 0.65 -1.35
C GLU A 12 9.71 1.55 -0.54
N ILE A 13 8.43 1.58 -0.90
CA ILE A 13 7.47 2.38 -0.16
C ILE A 13 7.37 1.89 1.26
N LEU A 14 7.25 0.58 1.44
CA LEU A 14 7.07 0.01 2.77
C LEU A 14 8.32 0.15 3.63
N LYS A 15 9.49 0.11 3.01
CA LYS A 15 10.74 0.32 3.76
C LYS A 15 10.82 1.73 4.33
N ALA A 16 10.15 2.68 3.71
CA ALA A 16 10.17 4.06 4.17
C ALA A 16 9.21 4.32 5.31
N VAL A 17 8.38 3.35 5.67
CA VAL A 17 7.45 3.50 6.78
C VAL A 17 8.24 3.51 8.08
N PRO A 18 8.11 4.56 8.90
CA PRO A 18 8.91 4.67 10.13
C PRO A 18 8.71 3.50 11.09
N ASN A 19 7.47 3.05 11.23
CA ASN A 19 7.19 1.94 12.13
C ASN A 19 7.07 0.66 11.32
N GLN A 20 8.15 -0.11 11.31
CA GLN A 20 8.16 -1.35 10.54
C GLN A 20 7.32 -2.45 11.16
N ASN A 21 6.82 -2.23 12.37
CA ASN A 21 5.91 -3.16 13.03
C ASN A 21 4.46 -2.74 12.85
N ALA A 22 4.19 -1.75 12.03
CA ALA A 22 2.83 -1.31 11.77
C ALA A 22 2.04 -2.44 11.11
N LEU A 23 0.79 -2.56 11.50
CA LEU A 23 -0.09 -3.53 10.90
C LEU A 23 -0.53 -3.06 9.52
N VAL A 24 -0.84 -4.02 8.66
CA VAL A 24 -1.25 -3.70 7.30
C VAL A 24 -2.69 -4.15 7.11
N ASP A 25 -3.54 -3.21 6.72
CA ASP A 25 -4.93 -3.49 6.40
C ASP A 25 -5.19 -3.15 4.94
N MET A 26 -6.24 -3.72 4.41
CA MET A 26 -6.67 -3.42 3.06
C MET A 26 -8.06 -2.81 3.10
N ALA A 27 -8.20 -1.70 2.42
CA ALA A 27 -9.47 -0.99 2.34
C ALA A 27 -10.08 -1.16 0.95
N MET A 28 -9.96 -2.36 0.39
CA MET A 28 -10.44 -2.65 -0.95
C MET A 28 -11.58 -3.63 -0.87
N ASN A 29 -12.39 -3.63 -1.92
CA ASN A 29 -13.41 -4.66 -2.05
C ASN A 29 -12.75 -6.01 -2.18
N GLN A 30 -13.53 -7.05 -1.96
CA GLN A 30 -12.99 -8.40 -2.03
C GLN A 30 -12.80 -8.89 -3.44
N GLU A 31 -13.33 -8.19 -4.40
CA GLU A 31 -13.14 -8.56 -5.79
C GLU A 31 -11.77 -8.13 -6.24
N TYR A 32 -11.27 -8.79 -7.25
CA TYR A 32 -10.05 -8.37 -7.89
C TYR A 32 -10.26 -6.98 -8.44
N GLN A 33 -9.46 -6.09 -7.99
CA GLN A 33 -9.50 -4.75 -8.51
C GLN A 33 -8.35 -4.55 -9.46
N SER A 34 -8.40 -3.46 -10.11
CA SER A 34 -7.31 -3.13 -10.98
C SER A 34 -6.10 -2.76 -10.12
N ALA A 35 -5.22 -2.06 -10.65
CA ALA A 35 -3.91 -1.84 -10.16
C ALA A 35 -3.90 -1.09 -8.84
N VAL A 36 -2.96 -1.45 -7.99
CA VAL A 36 -2.63 -0.68 -6.81
C VAL A 36 -1.58 0.34 -7.20
N GLN A 37 -1.81 1.58 -6.79
CA GLN A 37 -0.90 2.67 -7.09
C GLN A 37 -0.30 3.20 -5.80
N ALA A 38 0.76 3.97 -5.94
CA ALA A 38 1.42 4.54 -4.76
C ALA A 38 0.46 5.38 -3.93
N SER A 39 -0.47 6.07 -4.58
CA SER A 39 -1.43 6.90 -3.86
C SER A 39 -2.42 6.10 -3.05
N ASP A 40 -2.47 4.78 -3.25
CA ASP A 40 -3.35 3.92 -2.48
C ASP A 40 -2.74 3.49 -1.16
N ILE A 41 -1.49 3.83 -0.92
CA ILE A 41 -0.80 3.43 0.30
C ILE A 41 -0.88 4.59 1.29
N ASN A 42 -1.54 4.34 2.41
CA ASN A 42 -1.73 5.35 3.43
C ASN A 42 -1.11 4.89 4.73
N VAL A 43 -0.33 5.75 5.35
CA VAL A 43 0.39 5.42 6.58
C VAL A 43 -0.20 6.23 7.71
N TYR A 44 -0.62 5.56 8.76
CA TYR A 44 -1.24 6.17 9.92
C TYR A 44 -0.55 5.71 11.20
N GLY A 45 0.68 6.16 11.40
CA GLY A 45 1.39 5.78 12.60
C GLY A 45 1.70 4.28 12.65
N ASP A 46 0.92 3.52 13.39
CA ASP A 46 1.15 2.10 13.53
C ASP A 46 0.24 1.26 12.63
N LEU A 47 -0.35 1.88 11.63
CA LEU A 47 -1.25 1.20 10.72
C LEU A 47 -0.97 1.67 9.30
N VAL A 48 -0.89 0.73 8.37
CA VAL A 48 -0.75 1.03 6.96
C VAL A 48 -1.97 0.45 6.25
N ILE A 49 -2.64 1.28 5.48
CA ILE A 49 -3.83 0.86 4.75
C ILE A 49 -3.55 0.91 3.26
N ILE A 50 -3.83 -0.18 2.58
CA ILE A 50 -3.69 -0.27 1.13
C ILE A 50 -5.07 -0.20 0.51
N GLY A 51 -5.22 0.73 -0.41
CA GLY A 51 -6.48 0.97 -1.05
C GLY A 51 -7.09 2.24 -0.50
N GLU A 52 -8.34 2.48 -0.80
CA GLU A 52 -8.92 3.69 -0.29
C GLU A 52 -10.09 3.46 0.63
#